data_3061627aed0fbb6aa1b5503cc0d3df17
#
_entry.id   3061627aed0fbb6aa1b5503cc0d3df17
#
_cell.length_a   1.000
_cell.length_b   1.000
_cell.length_c   1.000
_cell.angle_alpha   90.00
_cell.angle_beta   90.00
_cell.angle_gamma   90.00
#
_symmetry.space_group_name_H-M   'P 1'
#
loop_
_entity.id
_entity.type
_entity.pdbx_description
1 polymer ?
#
loop_
_entity_poly.entity_id
_entity_poly.type
_entity_poly.pdbx_seq_one_letter_code
_entity_poly.pdbx_strand_id
1 'polypeptide(L)'
;MELTLEEALQKAVAAHKAGQTQEADRLYTAILQAQPAHPDANHNMGVLTVGLGKVKEALPFFKTALKADPSIGQFWLSYIDALIKSDEVVDAKAVLVEARGKGIKGEILDQLEQKLNVQTGAIVNVGLVNSDQDQKKTNILDSLKLDQALRLAKKKLKEECFGDANRIYDDILARFPKDKRAIDGIKSRSDGFTDKTSKVQDPSQGQIQPLINLYQQGQLQQ
;
A
#
# COMPACT_ATOMS: atom_id res chain seq x y z
N MET A 1 -12.76 21.07 27.64
CA MET A 1 -11.40 20.98 27.05
C MET A 1 -11.56 20.45 25.64
N GLU A 2 -11.09 21.21 24.69
CA GLU A 2 -11.08 20.75 23.29
C GLU A 2 -9.95 19.73 23.10
N LEU A 3 -10.26 18.58 22.50
CA LEU A 3 -9.25 17.57 22.16
C LEU A 3 -8.48 18.04 20.94
N THR A 4 -7.17 18.01 21.03
CA THR A 4 -6.31 18.14 19.85
C THR A 4 -6.39 16.86 19.01
N LEU A 5 -5.98 16.93 17.75
CA LEU A 5 -5.92 15.78 16.84
C LEU A 5 -5.01 14.68 17.41
N GLU A 6 -3.92 15.09 18.02
CA GLU A 6 -2.95 14.20 18.68
C GLU A 6 -3.59 13.47 19.88
N GLU A 7 -4.31 14.16 20.73
CA GLU A 7 -5.02 13.55 21.86
C GLU A 7 -6.11 12.58 21.39
N ALA A 8 -6.81 12.92 20.29
CA ALA A 8 -7.78 12.03 19.67
C ALA A 8 -7.11 10.76 19.15
N LEU A 9 -5.95 10.87 18.50
CA LEU A 9 -5.17 9.74 18.03
C LEU A 9 -4.70 8.84 19.18
N GLN A 10 -4.17 9.43 20.25
CA GLN A 10 -3.75 8.69 21.44
C GLN A 10 -4.91 7.91 22.07
N LYS A 11 -6.10 8.49 22.16
CA LYS A 11 -7.30 7.82 22.64
C LYS A 11 -7.73 6.67 21.69
N ALA A 12 -7.70 6.91 20.40
CA ALA A 12 -8.01 5.87 19.40
C ALA A 12 -7.07 4.68 19.52
N VAL A 13 -5.77 4.93 19.67
CA VAL A 13 -4.75 3.89 19.88
C VAL A 13 -4.97 3.16 21.21
N ALA A 14 -5.30 3.88 22.27
CA ALA A 14 -5.60 3.27 23.58
C ALA A 14 -6.84 2.35 23.51
N ALA A 15 -7.93 2.82 22.89
CA ALA A 15 -9.13 2.03 22.65
C ALA A 15 -8.83 0.78 21.81
N HIS A 16 -8.04 0.93 20.73
CA HIS A 16 -7.63 -0.18 19.88
C HIS A 16 -6.84 -1.24 20.69
N LYS A 17 -5.86 -0.83 21.47
CA LYS A 17 -5.07 -1.72 22.34
C LYS A 17 -5.92 -2.40 23.42
N ALA A 18 -6.96 -1.75 23.91
CA ALA A 18 -7.90 -2.30 24.86
C ALA A 18 -8.94 -3.25 24.23
N GLY A 19 -8.91 -3.47 22.91
CA GLY A 19 -9.87 -4.28 22.19
C GLY A 19 -11.24 -3.63 21.99
N GLN A 20 -11.37 -2.34 22.30
CA GLN A 20 -12.57 -1.53 22.09
C GLN A 20 -12.67 -1.11 20.63
N THR A 21 -12.91 -2.09 19.74
CA THR A 21 -12.80 -1.92 18.28
C THR A 21 -13.76 -0.89 17.73
N GLN A 22 -14.99 -0.82 18.25
CA GLN A 22 -16.00 0.15 17.81
C GLN A 22 -15.59 1.60 18.15
N GLU A 23 -15.05 1.80 19.36
CA GLU A 23 -14.58 3.12 19.78
C GLU A 23 -13.36 3.55 18.99
N ALA A 24 -12.40 2.65 18.78
CA ALA A 24 -11.23 2.89 17.96
C ALA A 24 -11.61 3.27 16.52
N ASP A 25 -12.54 2.53 15.90
CA ASP A 25 -13.06 2.80 14.55
C ASP A 25 -13.67 4.20 14.45
N ARG A 26 -14.55 4.57 15.40
CA ARG A 26 -15.18 5.89 15.44
C ARG A 26 -14.15 7.01 15.56
N LEU A 27 -13.16 6.86 16.43
CA LEU A 27 -12.12 7.86 16.65
C LEU A 27 -11.21 7.99 15.43
N TYR A 28 -10.73 6.87 14.84
CA TYR A 28 -9.94 6.93 13.60
C TYR A 28 -10.74 7.53 12.45
N THR A 29 -12.01 7.16 12.30
CA THR A 29 -12.89 7.72 11.27
C THR A 29 -13.02 9.24 11.43
N ALA A 30 -13.23 9.74 12.65
CA ALA A 30 -13.35 11.14 12.90
C ALA A 30 -12.03 11.90 12.62
N ILE A 31 -10.88 11.32 12.96
CA ILE A 31 -9.57 11.87 12.61
C ILE A 31 -9.41 11.95 11.08
N LEU A 32 -9.77 10.89 10.36
CA LEU A 32 -9.65 10.82 8.90
C LEU A 32 -10.67 11.71 8.18
N GLN A 33 -11.80 12.04 8.80
CA GLN A 33 -12.71 13.06 8.29
C GLN A 33 -12.10 14.47 8.40
N ALA A 34 -11.40 14.76 9.49
CA ALA A 34 -10.71 16.05 9.69
C ALA A 34 -9.42 16.13 8.85
N GLN A 35 -8.66 15.06 8.77
CA GLN A 35 -7.40 14.96 8.03
C GLN A 35 -7.30 13.64 7.26
N PRO A 36 -7.82 13.56 6.02
CA PRO A 36 -7.88 12.32 5.25
C PRO A 36 -6.54 11.65 5.00
N ALA A 37 -5.45 12.42 4.95
CA ALA A 37 -4.10 11.92 4.72
C ALA A 37 -3.27 11.77 6.01
N HIS A 38 -3.91 11.76 7.20
CA HIS A 38 -3.17 11.57 8.46
C HIS A 38 -2.46 10.21 8.46
N PRO A 39 -1.10 10.15 8.52
CA PRO A 39 -0.36 8.92 8.30
C PRO A 39 -0.68 7.84 9.33
N ASP A 40 -0.56 8.16 10.63
CA ASP A 40 -0.79 7.20 11.71
C ASP A 40 -2.24 6.76 11.82
N ALA A 41 -3.21 7.66 11.59
CA ALA A 41 -4.62 7.31 11.64
C ALA A 41 -4.98 6.35 10.48
N ASN A 42 -4.47 6.58 9.27
CA ASN A 42 -4.63 5.66 8.16
C ASN A 42 -3.97 4.31 8.46
N HIS A 43 -2.72 4.29 8.94
CA HIS A 43 -2.05 3.04 9.28
C HIS A 43 -2.84 2.25 10.34
N ASN A 44 -3.23 2.90 11.43
CA ASN A 44 -3.94 2.23 12.53
C ASN A 44 -5.36 1.79 12.14
N MET A 45 -6.07 2.56 11.30
CA MET A 45 -7.35 2.13 10.71
C MET A 45 -7.15 0.88 9.83
N GLY A 46 -6.08 0.84 9.04
CA GLY A 46 -5.72 -0.35 8.27
C GLY A 46 -5.48 -1.57 9.16
N VAL A 47 -4.72 -1.40 10.25
CA VAL A 47 -4.46 -2.48 11.22
C VAL A 47 -5.75 -2.97 11.88
N LEU A 48 -6.62 -2.04 12.29
CA LEU A 48 -7.94 -2.37 12.86
C LEU A 48 -8.78 -3.17 11.86
N THR A 49 -8.83 -2.72 10.61
CA THR A 49 -9.60 -3.34 9.52
C THR A 49 -9.09 -4.76 9.21
N VAL A 50 -7.76 -4.97 9.22
CA VAL A 50 -7.16 -6.31 9.12
C VAL A 50 -7.56 -7.18 10.31
N GLY A 51 -7.55 -6.64 11.53
CA GLY A 51 -7.98 -7.33 12.74
C GLY A 51 -9.45 -7.80 12.70
N LEU A 52 -10.29 -7.09 11.96
CA LEU A 52 -11.69 -7.45 11.68
C LEU A 52 -11.85 -8.47 10.53
N GLY A 53 -10.75 -8.97 9.96
CA GLY A 53 -10.75 -9.93 8.84
C GLY A 53 -10.98 -9.29 7.46
N LYS A 54 -11.06 -7.96 7.38
CA LYS A 54 -11.36 -7.22 6.15
C LYS A 54 -10.08 -6.75 5.44
N VAL A 55 -9.21 -7.71 5.10
CA VAL A 55 -7.86 -7.42 4.63
C VAL A 55 -7.84 -6.54 3.36
N LYS A 56 -8.70 -6.82 2.39
CA LYS A 56 -8.76 -6.03 1.15
C LYS A 56 -9.22 -4.60 1.38
N GLU A 57 -10.14 -4.39 2.32
CA GLU A 57 -10.62 -3.06 2.70
C GLU A 57 -9.54 -2.23 3.43
N ALA A 58 -8.55 -2.89 4.02
CA ALA A 58 -7.43 -2.24 4.70
C ALA A 58 -6.37 -1.66 3.74
N LEU A 59 -6.24 -2.19 2.52
CA LEU A 59 -5.18 -1.82 1.57
C LEU A 59 -5.18 -0.32 1.22
N PRO A 60 -6.32 0.35 0.96
CA PRO A 60 -6.34 1.79 0.71
C PRO A 60 -5.80 2.62 1.86
N PHE A 61 -6.05 2.22 3.10
CA PHE A 61 -5.56 2.92 4.29
C PHE A 61 -4.04 2.81 4.39
N PHE A 62 -3.47 1.62 4.25
CA PHE A 62 -2.00 1.45 4.25
C PHE A 62 -1.33 2.22 3.12
N LYS A 63 -1.92 2.18 1.93
CA LYS A 63 -1.43 2.94 0.78
C LYS A 63 -1.42 4.45 1.04
N THR A 64 -2.45 4.97 1.70
CA THR A 64 -2.54 6.39 2.08
C THR A 64 -1.51 6.75 3.13
N ALA A 65 -1.33 5.91 4.16
CA ALA A 65 -0.29 6.11 5.18
C ALA A 65 1.11 6.20 4.56
N LEU A 66 1.45 5.25 3.68
CA LEU A 66 2.72 5.24 2.94
C LEU A 66 2.93 6.47 2.05
N LYS A 67 1.87 6.95 1.38
CA LYS A 67 1.94 8.17 0.58
C LYS A 67 2.18 9.41 1.44
N ALA A 68 1.61 9.44 2.64
CA ALA A 68 1.73 10.55 3.57
C ALA A 68 3.12 10.59 4.22
N ASP A 69 3.66 9.44 4.63
CA ASP A 69 5.00 9.34 5.20
C ASP A 69 5.69 8.02 4.81
N PRO A 70 6.48 8.02 3.72
CA PRO A 70 7.22 6.84 3.28
C PRO A 70 8.48 6.52 4.12
N SER A 71 8.84 7.36 5.08
CA SER A 71 10.02 7.15 5.93
C SER A 71 9.78 6.12 7.03
N ILE A 72 8.51 5.86 7.38
CA ILE A 72 8.13 4.96 8.46
C ILE A 72 8.13 3.52 7.98
N GLY A 73 9.14 2.74 8.37
CA GLY A 73 9.31 1.34 7.99
C GLY A 73 8.11 0.45 8.32
N GLN A 74 7.42 0.71 9.44
CA GLN A 74 6.24 -0.05 9.87
C GLN A 74 5.09 0.01 8.85
N PHE A 75 4.92 1.13 8.15
CA PHE A 75 3.87 1.27 7.13
C PHE A 75 4.12 0.33 5.94
N TRP A 76 5.39 0.19 5.53
CA TRP A 76 5.78 -0.75 4.49
C TRP A 76 5.49 -2.19 4.89
N LEU A 77 5.90 -2.57 6.11
CA LEU A 77 5.71 -3.92 6.63
C LEU A 77 4.23 -4.30 6.69
N SER A 78 3.38 -3.41 7.22
CA SER A 78 1.94 -3.64 7.34
C SER A 78 1.27 -3.74 5.97
N TYR A 79 1.67 -2.90 5.01
CA TYR A 79 1.10 -2.94 3.66
C TYR A 79 1.50 -4.22 2.92
N ILE A 80 2.78 -4.61 2.97
CA ILE A 80 3.27 -5.86 2.34
C ILE A 80 2.56 -7.07 2.96
N ASP A 81 2.46 -7.15 4.29
CA ASP A 81 1.77 -8.27 4.96
C ASP A 81 0.28 -8.34 4.59
N ALA A 82 -0.40 -7.19 4.48
CA ALA A 82 -1.79 -7.13 4.04
C ALA A 82 -1.95 -7.60 2.58
N LEU A 83 -1.05 -7.21 1.68
CA LEU A 83 -1.04 -7.68 0.28
C LEU A 83 -0.82 -9.18 0.20
N ILE A 84 0.09 -9.74 1.02
CA ILE A 84 0.31 -11.18 1.11
C ILE A 84 -0.96 -11.90 1.59
N LYS A 85 -1.62 -11.37 2.62
CA LYS A 85 -2.85 -11.95 3.19
C LYS A 85 -4.05 -11.85 2.24
N SER A 86 -4.07 -10.87 1.34
CA SER A 86 -5.11 -10.73 0.32
C SER A 86 -4.82 -11.50 -0.97
N ASP A 87 -3.70 -12.24 -1.02
CA ASP A 87 -3.21 -12.99 -2.18
C ASP A 87 -2.76 -12.11 -3.36
N GLU A 88 -2.47 -10.84 -3.09
CA GLU A 88 -1.94 -9.90 -4.08
C GLU A 88 -0.41 -9.97 -4.15
N VAL A 89 0.10 -11.16 -4.44
CA VAL A 89 1.52 -11.51 -4.36
C VAL A 89 2.40 -10.66 -5.28
N VAL A 90 1.90 -10.30 -6.46
CA VAL A 90 2.64 -9.48 -7.44
C VAL A 90 2.85 -8.07 -6.88
N ASP A 91 1.79 -7.48 -6.33
CA ASP A 91 1.87 -6.15 -5.74
C ASP A 91 2.71 -6.13 -4.45
N ALA A 92 2.60 -7.19 -3.63
CA ALA A 92 3.45 -7.36 -2.46
C ALA A 92 4.95 -7.36 -2.80
N LYS A 93 5.35 -8.06 -3.88
CA LYS A 93 6.74 -8.05 -4.37
C LYS A 93 7.16 -6.67 -4.87
N ALA A 94 6.31 -5.98 -5.61
CA ALA A 94 6.62 -4.64 -6.11
C ALA A 94 6.85 -3.66 -4.95
N VAL A 95 5.97 -3.68 -3.94
CA VAL A 95 6.08 -2.83 -2.75
C VAL A 95 7.31 -3.19 -1.92
N LEU A 96 7.67 -4.47 -1.80
CA LEU A 96 8.88 -4.92 -1.11
C LEU A 96 10.15 -4.40 -1.78
N VAL A 97 10.23 -4.48 -3.11
CA VAL A 97 11.37 -3.93 -3.88
C VAL A 97 11.47 -2.41 -3.67
N GLU A 98 10.34 -1.71 -3.66
CA GLU A 98 10.30 -0.27 -3.41
C GLU A 98 10.77 0.07 -1.99
N ALA A 99 10.31 -0.68 -0.97
CA ALA A 99 10.75 -0.53 0.42
C ALA A 99 12.28 -0.67 0.54
N ARG A 100 12.87 -1.69 -0.11
CA ARG A 100 14.33 -1.88 -0.19
C ARG A 100 15.02 -0.69 -0.85
N GLY A 101 14.48 -0.19 -1.96
CA GLY A 101 14.98 0.99 -2.67
C GLY A 101 14.95 2.26 -1.83
N LYS A 102 14.00 2.38 -0.90
CA LYS A 102 13.92 3.46 0.12
C LYS A 102 14.83 3.24 1.32
N GLY A 103 15.58 2.15 1.35
CA GLY A 103 16.51 1.84 2.45
C GLY A 103 15.85 1.17 3.66
N ILE A 104 14.60 0.76 3.57
CA ILE A 104 13.94 -0.01 4.63
C ILE A 104 14.61 -1.38 4.73
N LYS A 105 15.07 -1.73 5.93
CA LYS A 105 15.78 -2.98 6.23
C LYS A 105 15.25 -3.58 7.53
N GLY A 106 15.46 -4.86 7.73
CA GLY A 106 15.18 -5.54 8.99
C GLY A 106 14.65 -6.95 8.78
N GLU A 107 14.76 -7.75 9.82
CA GLU A 107 14.44 -9.17 9.83
C GLU A 107 12.98 -9.45 9.40
N ILE A 108 12.02 -8.61 9.80
CA ILE A 108 10.62 -8.78 9.43
C ILE A 108 10.44 -8.63 7.91
N LEU A 109 11.13 -7.67 7.29
CA LEU A 109 11.09 -7.49 5.83
C LEU A 109 11.69 -8.71 5.11
N ASP A 110 12.77 -9.28 5.66
CA ASP A 110 13.41 -10.49 5.14
C ASP A 110 12.48 -11.71 5.27
N GLN A 111 11.76 -11.83 6.39
CA GLN A 111 10.74 -12.88 6.59
C GLN A 111 9.56 -12.74 5.61
N LEU A 112 9.08 -11.52 5.35
CA LEU A 112 8.02 -11.27 4.37
C LEU A 112 8.49 -11.63 2.95
N GLU A 113 9.74 -11.33 2.62
CA GLU A 113 10.35 -11.72 1.34
C GLU A 113 10.42 -13.23 1.18
N GLN A 114 10.87 -13.94 2.22
CA GLN A 114 10.89 -15.41 2.22
C GLN A 114 9.48 -15.99 2.05
N LYS A 115 8.49 -15.46 2.76
CA LYS A 115 7.09 -15.87 2.65
C LYS A 115 6.55 -15.69 1.23
N LEU A 116 6.86 -14.55 0.61
CA LEU A 116 6.50 -14.29 -0.79
C LEU A 116 7.17 -15.27 -1.77
N ASN A 117 8.43 -15.62 -1.53
CA ASN A 117 9.17 -16.57 -2.36
C ASN A 117 8.60 -17.99 -2.23
N VAL A 118 8.19 -18.40 -1.02
CA VAL A 118 7.54 -19.71 -0.79
C VAL A 118 6.17 -19.76 -1.49
N GLN A 119 5.35 -18.72 -1.36
CA GLN A 119 4.04 -18.66 -2.04
C GLN A 119 4.18 -18.71 -3.57
N THR A 120 5.15 -17.99 -4.13
CA THR A 120 5.41 -18.07 -5.58
C THR A 120 6.05 -19.40 -6.00
N GLY A 121 6.88 -20.00 -5.16
CA GLY A 121 7.43 -21.35 -5.40
C GLY A 121 6.34 -22.43 -5.36
N ALA A 122 5.35 -22.31 -4.47
CA ALA A 122 4.20 -23.22 -4.40
C ALA A 122 3.26 -23.09 -5.60
N ILE A 123 3.07 -21.89 -6.13
CA ILE A 123 2.27 -21.66 -7.35
C ILE A 123 2.96 -22.29 -8.58
N VAL A 124 4.29 -22.31 -8.59
CA VAL A 124 5.06 -22.98 -9.65
C VAL A 124 4.97 -24.51 -9.54
N ASN A 125 4.81 -25.04 -8.31
CA ASN A 125 4.79 -26.50 -8.09
C ASN A 125 3.43 -27.18 -8.26
N VAL A 126 2.31 -26.45 -8.31
CA VAL A 126 0.97 -27.05 -8.51
C VAL A 126 0.64 -27.23 -10.02
N GLY A 127 1.46 -26.68 -10.91
CA GLY A 127 1.24 -26.69 -12.37
C GLY A 127 2.23 -27.51 -13.21
N LEU A 128 3.25 -28.18 -12.63
CA LEU A 128 4.25 -28.90 -13.45
C LEU A 128 4.80 -30.14 -12.75
N VAL A 129 4.16 -31.27 -13.02
CA VAL A 129 4.86 -32.55 -13.08
C VAL A 129 5.51 -32.64 -14.48
N ASN A 130 6.83 -32.82 -14.47
CA ASN A 130 7.75 -33.15 -15.58
C ASN A 130 8.40 -32.00 -16.36
N SER A 131 9.65 -31.98 -16.14
CA SER A 131 10.81 -31.92 -17.04
C SER A 131 11.79 -30.80 -16.73
N ASP A 132 13.01 -31.24 -16.36
CA ASP A 132 14.26 -30.51 -16.50
C ASP A 132 14.31 -29.86 -17.88
N GLN A 133 14.25 -28.54 -17.92
CA GLN A 133 14.93 -27.73 -18.94
C GLN A 133 14.68 -26.25 -18.67
N ASP A 134 15.73 -25.44 -18.77
CA ASP A 134 15.79 -23.99 -18.84
C ASP A 134 14.45 -23.31 -19.16
N GLN A 135 13.75 -22.76 -18.15
CA GLN A 135 12.63 -21.86 -18.42
C GLN A 135 13.17 -20.48 -18.82
N LYS A 136 13.44 -20.35 -20.09
CA LYS A 136 13.53 -19.09 -20.81
C LYS A 136 12.27 -18.30 -20.49
N LYS A 137 12.38 -17.28 -19.60
CA LYS A 137 11.31 -16.29 -19.35
C LYS A 137 10.81 -15.78 -20.70
N THR A 138 9.62 -16.18 -21.11
CA THR A 138 9.02 -15.69 -22.36
C THR A 138 8.72 -14.20 -22.19
N ASN A 139 9.38 -13.37 -23.00
CA ASN A 139 9.15 -11.94 -23.02
C ASN A 139 7.76 -11.67 -23.62
N ILE A 140 7.01 -10.72 -23.04
CA ILE A 140 5.64 -10.37 -23.51
C ILE A 140 5.64 -9.99 -25.01
N LEU A 141 6.75 -9.49 -25.51
CA LEU A 141 6.93 -9.12 -26.92
C LEU A 141 7.05 -10.34 -27.87
N ASP A 142 7.08 -11.54 -27.33
CA ASP A 142 6.96 -12.76 -28.15
C ASP A 142 5.50 -13.00 -28.57
N SER A 143 4.55 -12.45 -27.79
CA SER A 143 3.11 -12.57 -28.04
C SER A 143 2.45 -11.27 -28.50
N LEU A 144 2.99 -10.11 -28.14
CA LEU A 144 2.43 -8.79 -28.40
C LEU A 144 3.42 -7.88 -29.15
N LYS A 145 2.88 -7.06 -30.06
CA LYS A 145 3.66 -5.98 -30.68
C LYS A 145 3.99 -4.90 -29.61
N LEU A 146 5.10 -4.22 -29.78
CA LEU A 146 5.58 -3.18 -28.84
C LEU A 146 4.50 -2.15 -28.45
N ASP A 147 3.73 -1.64 -29.42
CA ASP A 147 2.67 -0.67 -29.14
C ASP A 147 1.50 -1.26 -28.34
N GLN A 148 1.21 -2.55 -28.53
CA GLN A 148 0.19 -3.26 -27.78
C GLN A 148 0.65 -3.49 -26.33
N ALA A 149 1.90 -3.89 -26.13
CA ALA A 149 2.50 -4.05 -24.82
C ALA A 149 2.52 -2.72 -24.04
N LEU A 150 2.90 -1.61 -24.67
CA LEU A 150 2.87 -0.27 -24.09
C LEU A 150 1.45 0.18 -23.68
N ARG A 151 0.45 -0.12 -24.53
CA ARG A 151 -0.97 0.17 -24.19
C ARG A 151 -1.43 -0.65 -23.01
N LEU A 152 -1.06 -1.92 -22.96
CA LEU A 152 -1.39 -2.82 -21.87
C LEU A 152 -0.75 -2.36 -20.55
N ALA A 153 0.54 -2.00 -20.58
CA ALA A 153 1.23 -1.44 -19.41
C ALA A 153 0.54 -0.19 -18.87
N LYS A 154 0.18 0.76 -19.76
CA LYS A 154 -0.57 1.97 -19.38
C LYS A 154 -1.97 1.67 -18.83
N LYS A 155 -2.64 0.65 -19.37
CA LYS A 155 -3.93 0.19 -18.85
C LYS A 155 -3.78 -0.35 -17.45
N LYS A 156 -2.77 -1.21 -17.22
CA LYS A 156 -2.43 -1.77 -15.90
C LYS A 156 -2.06 -0.69 -14.87
N LEU A 157 -1.38 0.37 -15.27
CA LEU A 157 -1.13 1.53 -14.40
C LEU A 157 -2.42 2.23 -13.97
N LYS A 158 -3.40 2.38 -14.89
CA LYS A 158 -4.70 2.98 -14.57
C LYS A 158 -5.55 2.08 -13.66
N GLU A 159 -5.41 0.78 -13.79
CA GLU A 159 -6.05 -0.24 -12.94
C GLU A 159 -5.32 -0.41 -11.59
N GLU A 160 -4.28 0.40 -11.34
CA GLU A 160 -3.40 0.32 -10.15
C GLU A 160 -2.67 -1.02 -9.99
N CYS A 161 -2.65 -1.86 -11.02
CA CYS A 161 -1.90 -3.11 -11.09
C CYS A 161 -0.43 -2.85 -11.43
N PHE A 162 0.29 -2.23 -10.50
CA PHE A 162 1.66 -1.74 -10.73
C PHE A 162 2.68 -2.85 -11.02
N GLY A 163 2.51 -4.03 -10.41
CA GLY A 163 3.38 -5.18 -10.64
C GLY A 163 3.32 -5.67 -12.09
N ASP A 164 2.12 -5.83 -12.63
CA ASP A 164 1.91 -6.23 -14.02
C ASP A 164 2.47 -5.19 -15.00
N ALA A 165 2.20 -3.89 -14.72
CA ALA A 165 2.69 -2.81 -15.56
C ALA A 165 4.22 -2.78 -15.61
N ASN A 166 4.90 -2.96 -14.46
CA ASN A 166 6.36 -3.00 -14.39
C ASN A 166 6.93 -4.17 -15.19
N ARG A 167 6.38 -5.37 -15.00
CA ARG A 167 6.82 -6.55 -15.73
C ARG A 167 6.76 -6.32 -17.25
N ILE A 168 5.69 -5.69 -17.73
CA ILE A 168 5.55 -5.38 -19.15
C ILE A 168 6.61 -4.36 -19.58
N TYR A 169 6.88 -3.31 -18.78
CA TYR A 169 7.93 -2.33 -19.10
C TYR A 169 9.32 -2.95 -19.05
N ASP A 170 9.60 -3.83 -18.08
CA ASP A 170 10.88 -4.56 -17.99
C ASP A 170 11.09 -5.45 -19.22
N ASP A 171 10.07 -6.18 -19.65
CA ASP A 171 10.09 -7.00 -20.85
C ASP A 171 10.35 -6.15 -22.12
N ILE A 172 9.76 -4.96 -22.19
CA ILE A 172 10.00 -4.01 -23.29
C ILE A 172 11.45 -3.53 -23.25
N LEU A 173 11.96 -3.13 -22.07
CA LEU A 173 13.32 -2.61 -21.93
C LEU A 173 14.39 -3.68 -22.12
N ALA A 174 14.08 -4.93 -21.81
CA ALA A 174 14.97 -6.05 -22.10
C ALA A 174 15.24 -6.20 -23.62
N ARG A 175 14.26 -5.88 -24.47
CA ARG A 175 14.39 -5.95 -25.93
C ARG A 175 14.70 -4.59 -26.57
N PHE A 176 14.21 -3.50 -25.98
CA PHE A 176 14.40 -2.12 -26.44
C PHE A 176 14.89 -1.22 -25.28
N PRO A 177 16.18 -1.28 -24.88
CA PRO A 177 16.70 -0.61 -23.70
C PRO A 177 16.59 0.92 -23.70
N LYS A 178 16.39 1.53 -24.88
CA LYS A 178 16.29 2.97 -25.07
C LYS A 178 14.87 3.45 -25.43
N ASP A 179 13.84 2.59 -25.30
CA ASP A 179 12.47 3.05 -25.58
C ASP A 179 12.03 4.05 -24.50
N LYS A 180 11.94 5.32 -24.92
CA LYS A 180 11.58 6.43 -24.02
C LYS A 180 10.22 6.24 -23.36
N ARG A 181 9.25 5.64 -24.07
CA ARG A 181 7.88 5.45 -23.58
C ARG A 181 7.82 4.45 -22.42
N ALA A 182 8.66 3.41 -22.47
CA ALA A 182 8.80 2.45 -21.39
C ALA A 182 9.56 3.07 -20.20
N ILE A 183 10.66 3.80 -20.46
CA ILE A 183 11.42 4.52 -19.44
C ILE A 183 10.54 5.56 -18.73
N ASP A 184 9.79 6.36 -19.49
CA ASP A 184 8.88 7.37 -18.94
C ASP A 184 7.71 6.74 -18.19
N GLY A 185 7.24 5.56 -18.61
CA GLY A 185 6.22 4.81 -17.93
C GLY A 185 6.65 4.34 -16.53
N ILE A 186 7.90 3.93 -16.38
CA ILE A 186 8.50 3.59 -15.09
C ILE A 186 8.74 4.86 -14.26
N LYS A 187 9.25 5.93 -14.86
CA LYS A 187 9.54 7.22 -14.19
C LYS A 187 8.27 7.94 -13.71
N SER A 188 7.23 7.99 -14.53
CA SER A 188 5.96 8.65 -14.15
C SER A 188 5.31 8.05 -12.92
N ARG A 189 5.74 6.87 -12.51
CA ARG A 189 5.41 6.24 -11.25
C ARG A 189 6.25 6.79 -10.08
N SER A 190 7.55 7.00 -10.28
CA SER A 190 8.40 7.60 -9.25
C SER A 190 8.01 9.05 -8.96
N ASP A 191 7.59 9.80 -9.99
CA ASP A 191 7.15 11.18 -9.86
C ASP A 191 5.71 11.31 -9.32
N GLY A 192 4.84 10.32 -9.55
CA GLY A 192 3.51 10.26 -8.92
C GLY A 192 3.57 10.00 -7.42
N PHE A 193 4.71 9.56 -6.90
CA PHE A 193 4.98 9.38 -5.47
C PHE A 193 5.72 10.58 -4.85
N THR A 194 6.27 11.49 -5.67
CA THR A 194 7.20 12.53 -5.18
C THR A 194 6.74 13.96 -5.37
N ASP A 195 5.54 14.27 -5.89
CA ASP A 195 5.16 15.67 -5.95
C ASP A 195 3.68 15.94 -5.70
N LYS A 196 3.40 16.24 -4.46
CA LYS A 196 2.57 17.30 -3.89
C LYS A 196 2.71 17.26 -2.38
N THR A 197 3.86 17.64 -1.86
CA THR A 197 3.95 18.19 -0.52
C THR A 197 3.23 19.54 -0.51
N SER A 198 1.89 19.49 -0.60
CA SER A 198 1.10 20.56 -0.04
C SER A 198 1.47 20.63 1.43
N LYS A 199 2.01 21.75 1.88
CA LYS A 199 2.19 22.08 3.31
C LYS A 199 0.94 21.58 4.03
N VAL A 200 1.08 20.53 4.83
CA VAL A 200 0.04 20.11 5.76
C VAL A 200 -0.09 21.26 6.74
N GLN A 201 -1.03 22.15 6.49
CA GLN A 201 -1.45 23.12 7.49
C GLN A 201 -2.21 22.34 8.56
N ASP A 202 -1.87 22.54 9.81
CA ASP A 202 -2.65 22.06 10.94
C ASP A 202 -4.14 22.36 10.67
N PRO A 203 -5.03 21.36 10.82
CA PRO A 203 -6.44 21.56 10.54
C PRO A 203 -6.96 22.72 11.42
N SER A 204 -7.65 23.66 10.78
CA SER A 204 -8.27 24.78 11.50
C SER A 204 -9.27 24.26 12.53
N GLN A 205 -9.46 24.97 13.64
CA GLN A 205 -10.40 24.64 14.71
C GLN A 205 -11.80 24.23 14.18
N GLY A 206 -12.25 24.80 13.07
CA GLY A 206 -13.52 24.43 12.42
C GLY A 206 -13.54 23.04 11.80
N GLN A 207 -12.37 22.49 11.43
CA GLN A 207 -12.29 21.14 10.83
C GLN A 207 -12.31 20.03 11.88
N ILE A 208 -11.91 20.34 13.12
CA ILE A 208 -11.99 19.40 14.25
C ILE A 208 -13.27 19.56 15.08
N GLN A 209 -14.08 20.60 14.80
CA GLN A 209 -15.34 20.86 15.51
C GLN A 209 -16.32 19.67 15.48
N PRO A 210 -16.49 18.92 14.36
CA PRO A 210 -17.31 17.72 14.35
C PRO A 210 -16.82 16.64 15.32
N LEU A 211 -15.50 16.50 15.47
CA LEU A 211 -14.88 15.56 16.41
C LEU A 211 -15.18 15.97 17.87
N ILE A 212 -15.05 17.25 18.15
CA ILE A 212 -15.35 17.84 19.47
C ILE A 212 -16.84 17.66 19.80
N ASN A 213 -17.73 17.88 18.85
CA ASN A 213 -19.17 17.73 19.04
C ASN A 213 -19.57 16.28 19.30
N LEU A 214 -19.00 15.33 18.55
CA LEU A 214 -19.22 13.89 18.77
C LEU A 214 -18.78 13.44 20.17
N TYR A 215 -17.67 13.98 20.64
CA TYR A 215 -17.18 13.71 21.98
C TYR A 215 -18.05 14.34 23.09
N GLN A 216 -18.50 15.60 22.88
CA GLN A 216 -19.33 16.32 23.87
C GLN A 216 -20.77 15.80 23.94
N GLN A 217 -21.32 15.26 22.87
CA GLN A 217 -22.70 14.74 22.81
C GLN A 217 -22.85 13.35 23.41
N GLY A 218 -21.77 12.75 23.94
CA GLY A 218 -21.83 11.39 24.51
C GLY A 218 -22.21 10.29 23.51
N GLN A 219 -22.28 10.62 22.20
CA GLN A 219 -22.59 9.66 21.13
C GLN A 219 -21.42 8.70 20.86
N LEU A 220 -20.35 8.81 21.63
CA LEU A 220 -19.25 7.85 21.72
C LEU A 220 -19.52 6.80 22.83
N GLN A 221 -20.67 6.87 23.50
CA GLN A 221 -21.12 5.86 24.46
C GLN A 221 -22.24 5.04 23.80
N GLN A 222 -21.90 3.90 23.36
CA GLN A 222 -22.58 2.61 23.20
C GLN A 222 -22.16 1.89 21.95
#